data_d99cd0758d81c4d0b7eb1bd168296dd7
#
_entry.id   d99cd0758d81c4d0b7eb1bd168296dd7
#
_cell.length_a   1.000
_cell.length_b   1.000
_cell.length_c   1.000
_cell.angle_alpha   90.00
_cell.angle_beta   90.00
_cell.angle_gamma   90.00
#
_symmetry.space_group_name_H-M   'P 1'
#
loop_
_entity.id
_entity.type
_entity.pdbx_description
1 polymer ?
#
loop_
_entity_poly.entity_id
_entity_poly.type
_entity_poly.pdbx_seq_one_letter_code
_entity_poly.pdbx_strand_id
1 'polypeptide(L)'
;RKQTLVEYGFRLPSAKDNRPLKFEEFEKNVGQVIYTSATPGKHEQAVSKNIAEQVIRPTGLIDPVVDIRPVAEKGNYKGQIFDFIQEAEKVIAKGERVLATTLTKKMAEDLSEYLKEKKIKAEYLHSDIKTIDRITILTELRRGKFDVLVGVNLLREGLDLPEVSLIGILDADKEGFLRSQSSLIQIIGRAARNVNGRVILYADNMTGSIDYAVKETARRRTIQMEYNTKHGITPKTIIKKIQDITDELRSDHDKALTEIMKIDEEMFIANPKKLIKEKEEQMGEAVKILDFETAALLRDEIAKLTERLEKTAKK
;
A
#
# COMPACT_ATOMS: atom_id res chain seq x y z
N ARG A 1 -27.62 0.53 27.39
CA ARG A 1 -26.15 0.34 27.33
C ARG A 1 -25.37 1.65 27.44
N LYS A 2 -25.62 2.69 26.61
CA LYS A 2 -24.88 3.97 26.70
C LYS A 2 -25.14 4.68 28.04
N GLN A 3 -26.37 4.70 28.51
CA GLN A 3 -26.76 5.32 29.78
C GLN A 3 -26.06 4.66 30.96
N THR A 4 -26.08 3.34 31.02
CA THR A 4 -25.36 2.55 32.04
C THR A 4 -23.88 2.87 32.09
N LEU A 5 -23.22 2.94 30.93
CA LEU A 5 -21.79 3.28 30.85
C LEU A 5 -21.48 4.71 31.35
N VAL A 6 -22.42 5.65 31.17
CA VAL A 6 -22.28 7.03 31.74
C VAL A 6 -22.48 7.01 33.24
N GLU A 7 -23.48 6.28 33.74
CA GLU A 7 -23.78 6.18 35.17
C GLU A 7 -22.62 5.57 35.97
N TYR A 8 -21.90 4.60 35.37
CA TYR A 8 -20.73 3.98 35.98
C TYR A 8 -19.40 4.71 35.66
N GLY A 9 -19.41 5.88 35.03
CA GLY A 9 -18.22 6.69 34.78
C GLY A 9 -17.34 6.20 33.62
N PHE A 10 -17.74 5.16 32.88
CA PHE A 10 -16.97 4.67 31.72
C PHE A 10 -17.14 5.51 30.46
N ARG A 11 -18.09 6.45 30.45
CA ARG A 11 -18.31 7.40 29.35
C ARG A 11 -18.77 8.76 29.88
N LEU A 12 -18.44 9.81 29.13
CA LEU A 12 -18.92 11.16 29.42
C LEU A 12 -20.44 11.27 29.20
N PRO A 13 -21.13 12.17 29.91
CA PRO A 13 -22.56 12.43 29.72
C PRO A 13 -22.95 12.72 28.26
N SER A 14 -22.13 13.47 27.53
CA SER A 14 -22.28 13.77 26.10
C SER A 14 -22.31 12.56 25.18
N ALA A 15 -21.83 11.39 25.64
CA ALA A 15 -21.92 10.17 24.86
C ALA A 15 -23.35 9.64 24.68
N LYS A 16 -24.33 10.15 25.44
CA LYS A 16 -25.75 9.82 25.26
C LYS A 16 -26.26 10.33 23.91
N ASP A 17 -25.85 11.52 23.52
CA ASP A 17 -26.28 12.20 22.30
C ASP A 17 -25.43 11.82 21.08
N ASN A 18 -24.32 11.14 21.29
CA ASN A 18 -23.44 10.71 20.23
C ASN A 18 -24.03 9.48 19.52
N ARG A 19 -24.61 9.72 18.34
CA ARG A 19 -25.04 8.71 17.38
C ARG A 19 -24.53 9.06 15.97
N PRO A 20 -24.31 8.08 15.11
CA PRO A 20 -24.03 8.35 13.69
C PRO A 20 -25.20 9.13 13.07
N LEU A 21 -24.91 10.14 12.28
CA LEU A 21 -25.89 10.82 11.46
C LEU A 21 -26.39 9.87 10.37
N LYS A 22 -27.66 10.00 10.02
CA LYS A 22 -28.19 9.46 8.76
C LYS A 22 -27.69 10.34 7.61
N PHE A 23 -27.68 9.78 6.40
CA PHE A 23 -27.17 10.50 5.23
C PHE A 23 -27.92 11.81 4.98
N GLU A 24 -29.25 11.79 5.09
CA GLU A 24 -30.07 12.98 4.89
C GLU A 24 -29.85 14.06 5.98
N GLU A 25 -29.48 13.65 7.18
CA GLU A 25 -29.11 14.58 8.26
C GLU A 25 -27.76 15.20 8.02
N PHE A 26 -26.80 14.39 7.49
CA PHE A 26 -25.52 14.89 7.07
C PHE A 26 -25.67 15.92 5.95
N GLU A 27 -26.42 15.61 4.89
CA GLU A 27 -26.65 16.53 3.77
C GLU A 27 -27.29 17.87 4.20
N LYS A 28 -28.18 17.85 5.19
CA LYS A 28 -28.79 19.09 5.72
C LYS A 28 -27.80 19.95 6.52
N ASN A 29 -26.78 19.34 7.10
CA ASN A 29 -25.83 20.03 7.97
C ASN A 29 -24.59 20.51 7.21
N VAL A 30 -24.31 20.01 6.01
CA VAL A 30 -23.21 20.46 5.19
C VAL A 30 -23.67 21.57 4.26
N GLY A 31 -22.82 22.60 4.09
CA GLY A 31 -23.07 23.69 3.15
C GLY A 31 -22.55 23.35 1.75
N GLN A 32 -21.47 24.00 1.34
CA GLN A 32 -20.79 23.70 0.08
C GLN A 32 -19.94 22.44 0.21
N VAL A 33 -20.03 21.55 -0.78
CA VAL A 33 -19.30 20.27 -0.81
C VAL A 33 -18.45 20.20 -2.06
N ILE A 34 -17.18 19.82 -1.90
CA ILE A 34 -16.27 19.51 -2.99
C ILE A 34 -15.98 18.00 -2.94
N TYR A 35 -16.38 17.31 -3.99
CA TYR A 35 -16.08 15.88 -4.16
C TYR A 35 -14.79 15.72 -4.93
N THR A 36 -13.86 14.92 -4.40
CA THR A 36 -12.60 14.59 -5.08
C THR A 36 -12.51 13.09 -5.29
N SER A 37 -12.47 12.65 -6.53
CA SER A 37 -12.40 11.23 -6.87
C SER A 37 -11.83 11.03 -8.27
N ALA A 38 -11.05 9.96 -8.45
CA ALA A 38 -10.66 9.50 -9.79
C ALA A 38 -11.80 8.72 -10.49
N THR A 39 -12.77 8.25 -9.72
CA THR A 39 -13.91 7.44 -10.17
C THR A 39 -15.16 7.88 -9.41
N PRO A 40 -15.73 9.06 -9.73
CA PRO A 40 -16.91 9.58 -9.03
C PRO A 40 -18.07 8.60 -9.13
N GLY A 41 -18.80 8.44 -8.04
CA GLY A 41 -19.99 7.58 -7.94
C GLY A 41 -21.23 8.21 -8.53
N LYS A 42 -22.35 7.46 -8.53
CA LYS A 42 -23.62 7.93 -9.08
C LYS A 42 -24.17 9.14 -8.32
N HIS A 43 -23.97 9.19 -7.00
CA HIS A 43 -24.43 10.29 -6.18
C HIS A 43 -23.73 11.58 -6.54
N GLU A 44 -22.39 11.58 -6.55
CA GLU A 44 -21.58 12.75 -6.88
C GLU A 44 -21.86 13.26 -8.29
N GLN A 45 -22.04 12.36 -9.25
CA GLN A 45 -22.41 12.72 -10.62
C GLN A 45 -23.79 13.35 -10.72
N ALA A 46 -24.74 12.90 -9.89
CA ALA A 46 -26.11 13.42 -9.91
C ALA A 46 -26.24 14.80 -9.24
N VAL A 47 -25.47 15.05 -8.17
CA VAL A 47 -25.60 16.30 -7.38
C VAL A 47 -24.60 17.39 -7.79
N SER A 48 -23.51 17.04 -8.48
CA SER A 48 -22.49 18.01 -8.89
C SER A 48 -22.94 18.82 -10.10
N LYS A 49 -23.03 20.15 -9.95
CA LYS A 49 -23.35 21.07 -11.03
C LYS A 49 -22.14 21.36 -11.92
N ASN A 50 -20.96 21.41 -11.33
CA ASN A 50 -19.70 21.70 -12.00
C ASN A 50 -18.73 20.53 -11.82
N ILE A 51 -18.18 20.04 -12.91
CA ILE A 51 -17.18 18.94 -12.89
C ILE A 51 -15.91 19.47 -13.53
N ALA A 52 -14.82 19.45 -12.76
CA ALA A 52 -13.50 19.78 -13.25
C ALA A 52 -12.67 18.49 -13.38
N GLU A 53 -12.15 18.22 -14.58
CA GLU A 53 -11.28 17.07 -14.82
C GLU A 53 -9.81 17.44 -14.70
N GLN A 54 -9.07 16.74 -13.83
CA GLN A 54 -7.62 16.84 -13.71
C GLN A 54 -6.99 15.62 -14.36
N VAL A 55 -6.85 15.63 -15.68
CA VAL A 55 -6.26 14.52 -16.46
C VAL A 55 -4.75 14.66 -16.60
N ILE A 56 -4.28 15.89 -16.79
CA ILE A 56 -2.87 16.19 -17.07
C ILE A 56 -1.99 15.94 -15.85
N ARG A 57 -0.93 15.16 -16.05
CA ARG A 57 0.15 14.96 -15.08
C ARG A 57 1.36 15.82 -15.45
N PRO A 58 1.86 16.68 -14.54
CA PRO A 58 3.04 17.52 -14.81
C PRO A 58 4.31 16.73 -15.16
N THR A 59 4.40 15.48 -14.66
CA THR A 59 5.51 14.56 -14.95
C THR A 59 5.53 14.06 -16.41
N GLY A 60 4.48 14.31 -17.17
CA GLY A 60 4.29 13.80 -18.52
C GLY A 60 3.94 12.32 -18.61
N LEU A 61 3.83 11.62 -17.48
CA LEU A 61 3.48 10.20 -17.46
C LEU A 61 2.09 9.96 -18.05
N ILE A 62 2.03 9.03 -19.00
CA ILE A 62 0.83 8.64 -19.72
C ILE A 62 0.18 7.41 -19.10
N ASP A 63 -1.13 7.25 -19.27
CA ASP A 63 -1.81 6.03 -18.86
C ASP A 63 -1.28 4.83 -19.64
N PRO A 64 -1.26 3.62 -19.02
CA PRO A 64 -0.64 2.45 -19.62
C PRO A 64 -1.37 1.99 -20.90
N VAL A 65 -0.68 1.22 -21.72
CA VAL A 65 -1.32 0.45 -22.78
C VAL A 65 -2.09 -0.69 -22.13
N VAL A 66 -3.32 -0.92 -22.59
CA VAL A 66 -4.18 -2.01 -22.10
C VAL A 66 -4.40 -3.01 -23.22
N ASP A 67 -3.90 -4.24 -23.03
CA ASP A 67 -4.09 -5.36 -23.92
C ASP A 67 -5.21 -6.27 -23.39
N ILE A 68 -6.04 -6.82 -24.26
CA ILE A 68 -7.04 -7.83 -23.89
C ILE A 68 -6.62 -9.16 -24.52
N ARG A 69 -6.54 -10.20 -23.69
CA ARG A 69 -6.12 -11.53 -24.12
C ARG A 69 -7.11 -12.61 -23.61
N PRO A 70 -7.24 -13.75 -24.30
CA PRO A 70 -8.13 -14.81 -23.87
C PRO A 70 -7.76 -15.40 -22.50
N VAL A 71 -8.74 -15.91 -21.78
CA VAL A 71 -8.55 -16.69 -20.55
C VAL A 71 -8.17 -18.12 -20.88
N ALA A 72 -8.97 -18.76 -21.75
CA ALA A 72 -8.84 -20.16 -22.08
C ALA A 72 -7.77 -20.42 -23.15
N GLU A 73 -7.28 -21.65 -23.18
CA GLU A 73 -6.41 -22.14 -24.23
C GLU A 73 -7.12 -22.11 -25.60
N LYS A 74 -6.42 -21.64 -26.64
CA LYS A 74 -6.97 -21.59 -27.99
C LYS A 74 -5.85 -21.70 -29.03
N GLY A 75 -5.84 -22.80 -29.78
CA GLY A 75 -4.80 -23.05 -30.76
C GLY A 75 -3.41 -23.12 -30.14
N ASN A 76 -2.50 -22.25 -30.54
CA ASN A 76 -1.16 -22.15 -29.98
C ASN A 76 -1.07 -21.35 -28.67
N TYR A 77 -2.16 -20.70 -28.26
CA TYR A 77 -2.23 -19.94 -27.02
C TYR A 77 -2.54 -20.86 -25.84
N LYS A 78 -1.65 -20.88 -24.84
CA LYS A 78 -1.70 -21.82 -23.71
C LYS A 78 -2.45 -21.29 -22.48
N GLY A 79 -3.34 -20.33 -22.66
CA GLY A 79 -4.16 -19.76 -21.59
C GLY A 79 -3.48 -18.64 -20.80
N GLN A 80 -4.29 -17.97 -19.98
CA GLN A 80 -3.92 -16.74 -19.27
C GLN A 80 -2.70 -16.89 -18.35
N ILE A 81 -2.57 -18.01 -17.65
CA ILE A 81 -1.48 -18.21 -16.67
C ILE A 81 -0.14 -18.35 -17.38
N PHE A 82 -0.10 -19.14 -18.44
CA PHE A 82 1.13 -19.33 -19.21
C PHE A 82 1.58 -18.02 -19.89
N ASP A 83 0.64 -17.32 -20.50
CA ASP A 83 0.90 -16.02 -21.14
C ASP A 83 1.36 -14.98 -20.13
N PHE A 84 0.71 -14.90 -18.96
CA PHE A 84 1.12 -14.00 -17.88
C PHE A 84 2.55 -14.28 -17.43
N ILE A 85 2.93 -15.55 -17.26
CA ILE A 85 4.28 -15.93 -16.85
C ILE A 85 5.30 -15.47 -17.89
N GLN A 86 5.07 -15.72 -19.18
CA GLN A 86 5.99 -15.28 -20.24
C GLN A 86 6.15 -13.76 -20.28
N GLU A 87 5.07 -13.00 -20.07
CA GLU A 87 5.14 -11.55 -20.02
C GLU A 87 5.84 -11.04 -18.75
N ALA A 88 5.60 -11.71 -17.61
CA ALA A 88 6.28 -11.41 -16.36
C ALA A 88 7.80 -11.63 -16.47
N GLU A 89 8.25 -12.74 -17.06
CA GLU A 89 9.67 -13.02 -17.28
C GLU A 89 10.37 -11.93 -18.11
N LYS A 90 9.69 -11.41 -19.15
CA LYS A 90 10.21 -10.30 -19.97
C LYS A 90 10.43 -9.02 -19.18
N VAL A 91 9.54 -8.75 -18.23
CA VAL A 91 9.59 -7.56 -17.36
C VAL A 91 10.63 -7.73 -16.27
N ILE A 92 10.69 -8.89 -15.64
CA ILE A 92 11.67 -9.24 -14.61
C ILE A 92 13.10 -9.15 -15.17
N ALA A 93 13.30 -9.61 -16.40
CA ALA A 93 14.60 -9.50 -17.09
C ALA A 93 15.10 -8.05 -17.25
N LYS A 94 14.19 -7.06 -17.21
CA LYS A 94 14.51 -5.62 -17.22
C LYS A 94 14.71 -5.03 -15.81
N GLY A 95 14.57 -5.84 -14.76
CA GLY A 95 14.66 -5.41 -13.38
C GLY A 95 13.40 -4.69 -12.86
N GLU A 96 12.29 -4.73 -13.60
CA GLU A 96 11.02 -4.13 -13.22
C GLU A 96 10.14 -5.13 -12.46
N ARG A 97 9.04 -4.67 -11.85
CA ARG A 97 8.14 -5.48 -11.01
C ARG A 97 6.79 -5.70 -11.69
N VAL A 98 6.15 -6.79 -11.27
CA VAL A 98 4.87 -7.24 -11.83
C VAL A 98 3.83 -7.39 -10.74
N LEU A 99 2.59 -6.99 -11.05
CA LEU A 99 1.42 -7.28 -10.22
C LEU A 99 0.47 -8.24 -10.95
N ALA A 100 -0.11 -9.18 -10.21
CA ALA A 100 -1.21 -10.01 -10.69
C ALA A 100 -2.42 -9.85 -9.77
N THR A 101 -3.61 -9.68 -10.35
CA THR A 101 -4.86 -9.65 -9.57
C THR A 101 -5.72 -10.86 -9.88
N THR A 102 -6.14 -11.54 -8.82
CA THR A 102 -7.03 -12.71 -8.86
C THR A 102 -8.40 -12.39 -8.26
N LEU A 103 -9.34 -13.32 -8.33
CA LEU A 103 -10.68 -13.16 -7.77
C LEU A 103 -10.80 -13.65 -6.32
N THR A 104 -9.99 -14.63 -5.94
CA THR A 104 -10.06 -15.24 -4.61
C THR A 104 -8.69 -15.32 -3.94
N LYS A 105 -8.68 -15.41 -2.61
CA LYS A 105 -7.46 -15.59 -1.80
C LYS A 105 -6.72 -16.85 -2.22
N LYS A 106 -7.45 -17.96 -2.34
CA LYS A 106 -6.88 -19.24 -2.74
C LYS A 106 -6.20 -19.16 -4.11
N MET A 107 -6.83 -18.52 -5.11
CA MET A 107 -6.19 -18.30 -6.41
C MET A 107 -4.90 -17.48 -6.30
N ALA A 108 -4.84 -16.51 -5.37
CA ALA A 108 -3.62 -15.72 -5.17
C ALA A 108 -2.50 -16.57 -4.57
N GLU A 109 -2.82 -17.41 -3.59
CA GLU A 109 -1.88 -18.34 -2.96
C GLU A 109 -1.38 -19.37 -3.98
N ASP A 110 -2.30 -20.08 -4.66
CA ASP A 110 -1.99 -21.10 -5.66
C ASP A 110 -1.12 -20.54 -6.81
N LEU A 111 -1.43 -19.33 -7.30
CA LEU A 111 -0.64 -18.69 -8.34
C LEU A 111 0.76 -18.30 -7.84
N SER A 112 0.85 -17.80 -6.61
CA SER A 112 2.16 -17.47 -6.02
C SER A 112 3.05 -18.70 -5.86
N GLU A 113 2.49 -19.83 -5.41
CA GLU A 113 3.20 -21.10 -5.32
C GLU A 113 3.65 -21.60 -6.69
N TYR A 114 2.75 -21.58 -7.67
CA TYR A 114 3.07 -21.99 -9.04
C TYR A 114 4.18 -21.14 -9.68
N LEU A 115 4.19 -19.83 -9.41
CA LEU A 115 5.27 -18.95 -9.85
C LEU A 115 6.61 -19.32 -9.18
N LYS A 116 6.61 -19.65 -7.89
CA LYS A 116 7.78 -20.10 -7.14
C LYS A 116 8.33 -21.43 -7.70
N GLU A 117 7.47 -22.38 -8.07
CA GLU A 117 7.86 -23.62 -8.76
C GLU A 117 8.56 -23.34 -10.11
N LYS A 118 8.12 -22.30 -10.82
CA LYS A 118 8.78 -21.83 -12.06
C LYS A 118 10.04 -20.98 -11.80
N LYS A 119 10.54 -20.93 -10.56
CA LYS A 119 11.72 -20.15 -10.14
C LYS A 119 11.53 -18.63 -10.27
N ILE A 120 10.32 -18.14 -10.32
CA ILE A 120 10.00 -16.72 -10.26
C ILE A 120 9.79 -16.36 -8.78
N LYS A 121 10.47 -15.32 -8.32
CA LYS A 121 10.30 -14.83 -6.95
C LYS A 121 8.96 -14.13 -6.83
N ALA A 122 7.98 -14.78 -6.26
CA ALA A 122 6.63 -14.27 -6.09
C ALA A 122 6.21 -14.25 -4.62
N GLU A 123 5.31 -13.35 -4.28
CA GLU A 123 4.64 -13.31 -2.98
C GLU A 123 3.17 -12.96 -3.18
N TYR A 124 2.31 -13.27 -2.20
CA TYR A 124 0.89 -12.96 -2.28
C TYR A 124 0.46 -11.97 -1.18
N LEU A 125 -0.64 -11.27 -1.45
CA LEU A 125 -1.21 -10.29 -0.54
C LEU A 125 -2.75 -10.35 -0.58
N HIS A 126 -3.38 -10.56 0.58
CA HIS A 126 -4.84 -10.51 0.74
C HIS A 126 -5.25 -9.92 2.11
N SER A 127 -6.57 -9.86 2.36
CA SER A 127 -7.14 -9.18 3.54
C SER A 127 -6.74 -9.76 4.90
N ASP A 128 -6.30 -11.01 4.96
CA ASP A 128 -5.98 -11.69 6.23
C ASP A 128 -4.53 -11.41 6.68
N ILE A 129 -3.72 -10.84 5.80
CA ILE A 129 -2.36 -10.41 6.13
C ILE A 129 -2.42 -9.16 7.00
N LYS A 130 -1.73 -9.19 8.12
CA LYS A 130 -1.67 -8.07 9.08
C LYS A 130 -1.06 -6.82 8.43
N THR A 131 -1.45 -5.65 8.91
CA THR A 131 -1.02 -4.37 8.33
C THR A 131 0.50 -4.22 8.28
N ILE A 132 1.20 -4.65 9.33
CA ILE A 132 2.67 -4.56 9.39
C ILE A 132 3.31 -5.46 8.34
N ASP A 133 2.85 -6.73 8.25
CA ASP A 133 3.35 -7.68 7.26
C ASP A 133 3.10 -7.19 5.83
N ARG A 134 1.93 -6.54 5.60
CA ARG A 134 1.60 -5.91 4.32
C ARG A 134 2.61 -4.83 3.93
N ILE A 135 2.99 -3.96 4.88
CA ILE A 135 3.98 -2.91 4.63
C ILE A 135 5.34 -3.55 4.29
N THR A 136 5.73 -4.57 5.03
CA THR A 136 6.98 -5.31 4.79
C THR A 136 6.99 -5.93 3.40
N ILE A 137 5.92 -6.65 3.00
CA ILE A 137 5.80 -7.27 1.67
C ILE A 137 5.95 -6.21 0.57
N LEU A 138 5.28 -5.07 0.70
CA LEU A 138 5.37 -4.00 -0.30
C LEU A 138 6.76 -3.37 -0.38
N THR A 139 7.41 -3.16 0.75
CA THR A 139 8.78 -2.65 0.80
C THR A 139 9.76 -3.64 0.18
N GLU A 140 9.59 -4.94 0.44
CA GLU A 140 10.41 -6.01 -0.11
C GLU A 140 10.22 -6.18 -1.63
N LEU A 141 9.00 -6.00 -2.16
CA LEU A 141 8.74 -5.92 -3.60
C LEU A 141 9.56 -4.78 -4.23
N ARG A 142 9.49 -3.59 -3.65
CA ARG A 142 10.24 -2.43 -4.13
C ARG A 142 11.76 -2.63 -4.07
N ARG A 143 12.25 -3.28 -3.02
CA ARG A 143 13.66 -3.65 -2.85
C ARG A 143 14.11 -4.79 -3.77
N GLY A 144 13.19 -5.49 -4.44
CA GLY A 144 13.48 -6.58 -5.35
C GLY A 144 13.79 -7.91 -4.68
N LYS A 145 13.34 -8.12 -3.45
CA LYS A 145 13.39 -9.46 -2.83
C LYS A 145 12.55 -10.46 -3.59
N PHE A 146 11.44 -10.01 -4.16
CA PHE A 146 10.62 -10.75 -5.12
C PHE A 146 10.19 -9.82 -6.26
N ASP A 147 9.79 -10.43 -7.35
CA ASP A 147 9.57 -9.74 -8.62
C ASP A 147 8.08 -9.64 -8.97
N VAL A 148 7.27 -10.56 -8.46
CA VAL A 148 5.82 -10.63 -8.71
C VAL A 148 5.07 -10.58 -7.39
N LEU A 149 4.05 -9.71 -7.31
CA LEU A 149 3.10 -9.69 -6.22
C LEU A 149 1.73 -10.07 -6.73
N VAL A 150 1.14 -11.11 -6.14
CA VAL A 150 -0.18 -11.63 -6.49
C VAL A 150 -1.19 -11.24 -5.42
N GLY A 151 -2.40 -10.82 -5.80
CA GLY A 151 -3.41 -10.57 -4.77
C GLY A 151 -4.82 -10.32 -5.28
N VAL A 152 -5.78 -10.35 -4.35
CA VAL A 152 -7.21 -10.25 -4.66
C VAL A 152 -7.65 -8.80 -4.85
N ASN A 153 -7.24 -7.93 -3.97
CA ASN A 153 -7.66 -6.53 -3.95
C ASN A 153 -6.48 -5.65 -3.54
N LEU A 154 -5.36 -5.86 -4.24
CA LEU A 154 -4.09 -5.20 -3.94
C LEU A 154 -4.17 -3.67 -3.91
N LEU A 155 -5.28 -3.10 -4.39
CA LEU A 155 -5.20 -1.81 -5.05
C LEU A 155 -6.20 -0.80 -4.51
N ARG A 156 -6.87 -1.10 -3.39
CA ARG A 156 -7.89 -0.18 -2.88
C ARG A 156 -7.31 1.15 -2.43
N GLU A 157 -6.16 1.20 -1.74
CA GLU A 157 -5.62 2.49 -1.28
C GLU A 157 -4.13 2.41 -0.95
N GLY A 158 -3.40 3.50 -1.21
CA GLY A 158 -2.07 3.73 -0.66
C GLY A 158 -0.88 3.04 -1.33
N LEU A 159 -1.07 2.25 -2.41
CA LEU A 159 0.05 1.64 -3.11
C LEU A 159 0.66 2.57 -4.15
N ASP A 160 1.86 3.03 -3.87
CA ASP A 160 2.69 3.80 -4.78
C ASP A 160 3.94 2.99 -5.14
N LEU A 161 3.84 2.27 -6.26
CA LEU A 161 4.84 1.30 -6.72
C LEU A 161 5.35 1.70 -8.12
N PRO A 162 6.21 2.70 -8.22
CA PRO A 162 6.74 3.15 -9.52
C PRO A 162 7.61 2.10 -10.22
N GLU A 163 8.06 1.08 -9.50
CA GLU A 163 8.86 -0.03 -10.03
C GLU A 163 8.00 -1.03 -10.84
N VAL A 164 6.67 -0.96 -10.69
CA VAL A 164 5.73 -1.86 -11.40
C VAL A 164 5.48 -1.34 -12.81
N SER A 165 5.79 -2.16 -13.80
CA SER A 165 5.55 -1.86 -15.22
C SER A 165 4.54 -2.80 -15.87
N LEU A 166 4.23 -3.96 -15.27
CA LEU A 166 3.21 -4.87 -15.78
C LEU A 166 2.17 -5.19 -14.71
N ILE A 167 0.90 -5.11 -15.11
CA ILE A 167 -0.22 -5.59 -14.29
C ILE A 167 -1.01 -6.61 -15.11
N GLY A 168 -1.12 -7.84 -14.61
CA GLY A 168 -2.00 -8.86 -15.14
C GLY A 168 -3.30 -8.92 -14.34
N ILE A 169 -4.44 -8.75 -15.00
CA ILE A 169 -5.76 -8.89 -14.40
C ILE A 169 -6.38 -10.17 -14.90
N LEU A 170 -6.30 -11.23 -14.07
CA LEU A 170 -6.85 -12.53 -14.41
C LEU A 170 -8.37 -12.54 -14.29
N ASP A 171 -9.04 -13.29 -15.16
CA ASP A 171 -10.50 -13.39 -15.18
C ASP A 171 -11.19 -12.03 -15.12
N ALA A 172 -10.78 -11.11 -15.98
CA ALA A 172 -11.25 -9.73 -15.96
C ALA A 172 -12.74 -9.59 -16.35
N ASP A 173 -13.29 -10.57 -17.07
CA ASP A 173 -14.68 -10.63 -17.49
C ASP A 173 -15.64 -11.22 -16.45
N LYS A 174 -15.15 -11.70 -15.31
CA LYS A 174 -16.00 -12.15 -14.21
C LYS A 174 -16.53 -10.94 -13.46
N GLU A 175 -17.64 -10.39 -13.93
CA GLU A 175 -18.25 -9.20 -13.36
C GLU A 175 -18.54 -9.34 -11.88
N GLY A 176 -18.31 -8.25 -11.12
CA GLY A 176 -18.49 -8.18 -9.70
C GLY A 176 -17.78 -6.97 -9.12
N PHE A 177 -17.80 -6.85 -7.80
CA PHE A 177 -17.20 -5.71 -7.10
C PHE A 177 -15.70 -5.50 -7.44
N LEU A 178 -14.93 -6.60 -7.61
CA LEU A 178 -13.50 -6.55 -7.94
C LEU A 178 -13.20 -6.28 -9.41
N ARG A 179 -14.18 -6.36 -10.27
CA ARG A 179 -14.10 -6.15 -11.72
C ARG A 179 -15.08 -5.10 -12.22
N SER A 180 -15.56 -4.23 -11.33
CA SER A 180 -16.35 -3.06 -11.69
C SER A 180 -15.53 -2.04 -12.47
N GLN A 181 -16.20 -1.13 -13.18
CA GLN A 181 -15.57 -0.03 -13.92
C GLN A 181 -14.54 0.72 -13.07
N SER A 182 -14.94 1.14 -11.86
CA SER A 182 -14.07 1.87 -10.95
C SER A 182 -12.88 1.04 -10.47
N SER A 183 -13.08 -0.25 -10.16
CA SER A 183 -12.01 -1.15 -9.77
C SER A 183 -10.98 -1.33 -10.89
N LEU A 184 -11.43 -1.58 -12.12
CA LEU A 184 -10.53 -1.74 -13.27
C LEU A 184 -9.73 -0.47 -13.55
N ILE A 185 -10.36 0.72 -13.57
CA ILE A 185 -9.66 2.00 -13.75
C ILE A 185 -8.60 2.22 -12.67
N GLN A 186 -8.92 1.94 -11.41
CA GLN A 186 -7.97 2.10 -10.31
C GLN A 186 -6.77 1.15 -10.44
N ILE A 187 -7.02 -0.11 -10.83
CA ILE A 187 -5.97 -1.10 -11.07
C ILE A 187 -5.08 -0.66 -12.24
N ILE A 188 -5.67 -0.34 -13.38
CA ILE A 188 -4.96 0.12 -14.57
C ILE A 188 -4.10 1.35 -14.24
N GLY A 189 -4.65 2.30 -13.51
CA GLY A 189 -3.95 3.53 -13.12
C GLY A 189 -2.71 3.31 -12.24
N ARG A 190 -2.53 2.13 -11.64
CA ARG A 190 -1.30 1.81 -10.88
C ARG A 190 -0.07 1.65 -11.77
N ALA A 191 -0.23 1.16 -13.00
CA ALA A 191 0.86 1.08 -13.96
C ALA A 191 1.24 2.45 -14.58
N ALA A 192 0.44 3.48 -14.38
CA ALA A 192 0.70 4.83 -14.93
C ALA A 192 1.84 5.61 -14.25
N ARG A 193 2.56 5.00 -13.30
CA ARG A 193 3.73 5.59 -12.63
C ARG A 193 5.06 5.21 -13.28
N ASN A 194 5.02 4.25 -14.19
CA ASN A 194 6.16 3.78 -14.95
C ASN A 194 5.97 4.11 -16.43
N VAL A 195 7.01 4.61 -17.10
CA VAL A 195 6.96 4.93 -18.55
C VAL A 195 6.69 3.69 -19.40
N ASN A 196 7.12 2.51 -18.93
CA ASN A 196 6.90 1.22 -19.57
C ASN A 196 5.59 0.56 -19.10
N GLY A 197 4.72 1.31 -18.41
CA GLY A 197 3.49 0.80 -17.83
C GLY A 197 2.58 0.13 -18.86
N ARG A 198 2.22 -1.15 -18.60
CA ARG A 198 1.34 -1.96 -19.44
C ARG A 198 0.41 -2.79 -18.57
N VAL A 199 -0.80 -3.00 -19.05
CA VAL A 199 -1.82 -3.83 -18.38
C VAL A 199 -2.35 -4.87 -19.33
N ILE A 200 -2.48 -6.10 -18.88
CA ILE A 200 -3.12 -7.18 -19.61
C ILE A 200 -4.40 -7.57 -18.87
N LEU A 201 -5.53 -7.44 -19.56
CA LEU A 201 -6.83 -7.94 -19.12
C LEU A 201 -7.06 -9.30 -19.75
N TYR A 202 -7.12 -10.36 -18.94
CA TYR A 202 -7.47 -11.68 -19.43
C TYR A 202 -8.98 -11.84 -19.37
N ALA A 203 -9.60 -11.89 -20.54
CA ALA A 203 -11.05 -11.91 -20.69
C ALA A 203 -11.44 -12.64 -21.99
N ASP A 204 -12.41 -13.56 -21.89
CA ASP A 204 -13.01 -14.20 -23.07
C ASP A 204 -14.19 -13.36 -23.61
N ASN A 205 -14.81 -12.54 -22.74
CA ASN A 205 -15.94 -11.69 -23.09
C ASN A 205 -15.64 -10.22 -22.78
N MET A 206 -16.07 -9.34 -23.70
CA MET A 206 -16.02 -7.90 -23.48
C MET A 206 -17.22 -7.48 -22.63
N THR A 207 -17.00 -7.24 -21.34
CA THR A 207 -18.04 -6.73 -20.44
C THR A 207 -18.17 -5.21 -20.53
N GLY A 208 -19.30 -4.67 -20.09
CA GLY A 208 -19.48 -3.20 -20.03
C GLY A 208 -18.45 -2.51 -19.14
N SER A 209 -17.99 -3.18 -18.08
CA SER A 209 -16.94 -2.66 -17.20
C SER A 209 -15.58 -2.61 -17.87
N ILE A 210 -15.20 -3.62 -18.64
CA ILE A 210 -13.96 -3.66 -19.41
C ILE A 210 -13.98 -2.59 -20.50
N ASP A 211 -15.04 -2.56 -21.31
CA ASP A 211 -15.18 -1.60 -22.42
C ASP A 211 -15.04 -0.16 -21.92
N TYR A 212 -15.73 0.18 -20.84
CA TYR A 212 -15.63 1.51 -20.22
C TYR A 212 -14.20 1.82 -19.73
N ALA A 213 -13.58 0.89 -18.99
CA ALA A 213 -12.25 1.10 -18.44
C ALA A 213 -11.18 1.28 -19.52
N VAL A 214 -11.25 0.48 -20.59
CA VAL A 214 -10.32 0.57 -21.74
C VAL A 214 -10.50 1.90 -22.48
N LYS A 215 -11.74 2.27 -22.80
CA LYS A 215 -12.04 3.54 -23.49
C LYS A 215 -11.60 4.76 -22.68
N GLU A 216 -11.90 4.76 -21.39
CA GLU A 216 -11.53 5.87 -20.51
C GLU A 216 -10.00 5.98 -20.35
N THR A 217 -9.30 4.86 -20.21
CA THR A 217 -7.83 4.82 -20.16
C THR A 217 -7.24 5.35 -21.48
N ALA A 218 -7.77 4.92 -22.61
CA ALA A 218 -7.33 5.39 -23.93
C ALA A 218 -7.58 6.89 -24.11
N ARG A 219 -8.76 7.40 -23.69
CA ARG A 219 -9.08 8.84 -23.71
C ARG A 219 -8.06 9.65 -22.91
N ARG A 220 -7.81 9.27 -21.66
CA ARG A 220 -6.84 9.93 -20.79
C ARG A 220 -5.43 9.90 -21.37
N ARG A 221 -5.04 8.75 -21.93
CA ARG A 221 -3.76 8.58 -22.61
C ARG A 221 -3.59 9.55 -23.77
N THR A 222 -4.58 9.69 -24.65
CA THR A 222 -4.56 10.61 -25.78
C THR A 222 -4.39 12.05 -25.33
N ILE A 223 -5.20 12.50 -24.37
CA ILE A 223 -5.13 13.87 -23.82
C ILE A 223 -3.72 14.16 -23.26
N GLN A 224 -3.14 13.23 -22.50
CA GLN A 224 -1.80 13.42 -21.97
C GLN A 224 -0.72 13.44 -23.04
N MET A 225 -0.83 12.59 -24.06
CA MET A 225 0.13 12.54 -25.18
C MET A 225 0.11 13.84 -25.99
N GLU A 226 -1.07 14.35 -26.31
CA GLU A 226 -1.24 15.63 -27.01
C GLU A 226 -0.65 16.78 -26.20
N TYR A 227 -0.92 16.81 -24.90
CA TYR A 227 -0.35 17.80 -24.00
C TYR A 227 1.18 17.73 -23.97
N ASN A 228 1.75 16.54 -23.84
CA ASN A 228 3.20 16.33 -23.83
C ASN A 228 3.84 16.82 -25.13
N THR A 229 3.26 16.47 -26.27
CA THR A 229 3.73 16.90 -27.61
C THR A 229 3.70 18.40 -27.72
N LYS A 230 2.58 19.05 -27.34
CA LYS A 230 2.41 20.50 -27.40
C LYS A 230 3.42 21.28 -26.55
N HIS A 231 3.82 20.69 -25.38
CA HIS A 231 4.69 21.37 -24.42
C HIS A 231 6.12 20.81 -24.41
N GLY A 232 6.48 19.90 -25.32
CA GLY A 232 7.82 19.31 -25.40
C GLY A 232 8.21 18.50 -24.16
N ILE A 233 7.22 17.88 -23.47
CA ILE A 233 7.45 17.13 -22.24
C ILE A 233 7.79 15.67 -22.57
N THR A 234 8.94 15.21 -22.11
CA THR A 234 9.33 13.79 -22.16
C THR A 234 8.94 13.10 -20.86
N PRO A 235 8.08 12.07 -20.90
CA PRO A 235 7.70 11.31 -19.70
C PRO A 235 8.91 10.69 -19.00
N LYS A 236 8.93 10.76 -17.67
CA LYS A 236 9.96 10.11 -16.84
C LYS A 236 9.31 9.30 -15.74
N THR A 237 9.80 8.07 -15.54
CA THR A 237 9.36 7.24 -14.41
C THR A 237 9.64 7.95 -13.08
N ILE A 238 8.69 7.88 -12.17
CA ILE A 238 8.84 8.44 -10.83
C ILE A 238 9.87 7.61 -10.06
N ILE A 239 10.92 8.26 -9.58
CA ILE A 239 11.91 7.65 -8.69
C ILE A 239 11.58 8.10 -7.27
N LYS A 240 11.19 7.16 -6.41
CA LYS A 240 10.86 7.44 -5.02
C LYS A 240 11.78 6.64 -4.10
N LYS A 241 12.38 7.29 -3.12
CA LYS A 241 13.16 6.58 -2.09
C LYS A 241 12.28 5.52 -1.43
N ILE A 242 12.83 4.33 -1.23
CA ILE A 242 12.17 3.27 -0.48
C ILE A 242 12.35 3.63 1.00
N GLN A 243 11.29 4.17 1.59
CA GLN A 243 11.22 4.43 3.03
C GLN A 243 10.52 3.23 3.66
N ASP A 244 11.15 2.67 4.66
CA ASP A 244 10.55 1.61 5.47
C ASP A 244 10.06 2.27 6.76
N ILE A 245 8.77 2.15 7.04
CA ILE A 245 8.19 2.66 8.29
C ILE A 245 8.90 2.03 9.49
N THR A 246 9.34 0.78 9.35
CA THR A 246 10.13 0.10 10.38
C THR A 246 11.52 0.72 10.54
N ASP A 247 12.14 1.20 9.46
CA ASP A 247 13.42 1.90 9.51
C ASP A 247 13.26 3.31 10.08
N GLU A 248 12.15 4.02 9.79
CA GLU A 248 11.83 5.32 10.40
C GLU A 248 11.58 5.18 11.90
N LEU A 249 10.75 4.22 12.32
CA LEU A 249 10.48 3.94 13.73
C LEU A 249 11.76 3.53 14.48
N ARG A 250 12.62 2.70 13.86
CA ARG A 250 13.94 2.37 14.42
C ARG A 250 14.85 3.58 14.50
N SER A 251 14.88 4.41 13.46
CA SER A 251 15.70 5.65 13.46
C SER A 251 15.27 6.62 14.54
N ASP A 252 13.98 6.81 14.77
CA ASP A 252 13.48 7.71 15.80
C ASP A 252 13.68 7.12 17.20
N HIS A 253 13.50 5.81 17.36
CA HIS A 253 13.83 5.08 18.57
C HIS A 253 15.34 5.14 18.89
N ASP A 254 16.21 4.92 17.89
CA ASP A 254 17.66 5.00 18.06
C ASP A 254 18.13 6.44 18.34
N LYS A 255 17.48 7.46 17.78
CA LYS A 255 17.76 8.86 18.13
C LYS A 255 17.38 9.15 19.58
N ALA A 256 16.17 8.76 19.99
CA ALA A 256 15.71 8.93 21.37
C ALA A 256 16.64 8.22 22.36
N LEU A 257 17.02 6.97 22.09
CA LEU A 257 18.01 6.25 22.90
C LEU A 257 19.37 6.95 22.95
N THR A 258 19.84 7.50 21.82
CA THR A 258 21.13 8.20 21.76
C THR A 258 21.10 9.50 22.57
N GLU A 259 19.99 10.22 22.56
CA GLU A 259 19.82 11.44 23.37
C GLU A 259 19.76 11.11 24.86
N ILE A 260 19.01 10.09 25.27
CA ILE A 260 18.92 9.63 26.66
C ILE A 260 20.31 9.18 27.15
N MET A 261 21.03 8.37 26.36
CA MET A 261 22.36 7.92 26.70
C MET A 261 23.39 9.08 26.85
N LYS A 262 23.21 10.18 26.11
CA LYS A 262 24.06 11.36 26.29
C LYS A 262 23.80 12.07 27.63
N ILE A 263 22.54 12.13 28.05
CA ILE A 263 22.14 12.73 29.34
C ILE A 263 22.72 11.90 30.50
N ASP A 264 22.70 10.59 30.38
CA ASP A 264 23.14 9.66 31.41
C ASP A 264 24.67 9.38 31.40
N GLU A 265 25.41 9.97 30.45
CA GLU A 265 26.86 9.73 30.30
C GLU A 265 27.67 10.02 31.57
N GLU A 266 27.38 11.12 32.25
CA GLU A 266 28.07 11.50 33.49
C GLU A 266 27.78 10.48 34.61
N MET A 267 26.53 10.02 34.73
CA MET A 267 26.14 9.01 35.72
C MET A 267 26.74 7.65 35.41
N PHE A 268 26.80 7.29 34.13
CA PHE A 268 27.41 6.04 33.69
C PHE A 268 28.91 5.98 34.00
N ILE A 269 29.62 7.07 33.77
CA ILE A 269 31.05 7.19 34.13
C ILE A 269 31.27 7.07 35.63
N ALA A 270 30.40 7.70 36.45
CA ALA A 270 30.52 7.71 37.89
C ALA A 270 30.17 6.35 38.52
N ASN A 271 29.07 5.70 38.13
CA ASN A 271 28.65 4.40 38.67
C ASN A 271 27.72 3.67 37.73
N PRO A 272 28.24 2.89 36.74
CA PRO A 272 27.42 2.25 35.74
C PRO A 272 26.45 1.20 36.28
N LYS A 273 26.85 0.47 37.33
CA LYS A 273 25.97 -0.54 37.95
C LYS A 273 24.77 0.07 38.67
N LYS A 274 24.96 1.24 39.30
CA LYS A 274 23.88 1.94 39.97
C LYS A 274 22.89 2.48 38.96
N LEU A 275 23.37 3.07 37.86
CA LEU A 275 22.54 3.59 36.79
C LEU A 275 21.69 2.47 36.16
N ILE A 276 22.28 1.34 35.85
CA ILE A 276 21.55 0.18 35.27
C ILE A 276 20.41 -0.25 36.22
N LYS A 277 20.71 -0.34 37.53
CA LYS A 277 19.69 -0.74 38.52
C LYS A 277 18.53 0.27 38.61
N GLU A 278 18.83 1.57 38.61
CA GLU A 278 17.82 2.63 38.61
C GLU A 278 16.92 2.56 37.34
N LYS A 279 17.51 2.28 36.18
CA LYS A 279 16.76 2.08 34.93
C LYS A 279 15.89 0.81 34.96
N GLU A 280 16.36 -0.26 35.59
CA GLU A 280 15.56 -1.49 35.80
C GLU A 280 14.35 -1.23 36.69
N GLU A 281 14.52 -0.44 37.75
CA GLU A 281 13.42 -0.02 38.63
C GLU A 281 12.40 0.83 37.87
N GLN A 282 12.86 1.84 37.11
CA GLN A 282 11.99 2.67 36.24
C GLN A 282 11.23 1.86 35.22
N MET A 283 11.89 0.89 34.57
CA MET A 283 11.24 -0.03 33.65
C MET A 283 10.13 -0.86 34.33
N GLY A 284 10.40 -1.33 35.56
CA GLY A 284 9.41 -2.05 36.35
C GLY A 284 8.20 -1.20 36.74
N GLU A 285 8.41 0.10 37.02
CA GLU A 285 7.33 1.06 37.29
C GLU A 285 6.49 1.34 36.03
N ALA A 286 7.13 1.55 34.88
CA ALA A 286 6.44 1.76 33.59
C ALA A 286 5.56 0.56 33.24
N VAL A 287 6.02 -0.67 33.46
CA VAL A 287 5.22 -1.88 33.26
C VAL A 287 4.00 -1.91 34.19
N LYS A 288 4.13 -1.50 35.46
CA LYS A 288 3.01 -1.49 36.41
C LYS A 288 1.88 -0.55 35.99
N ILE A 289 2.22 0.56 35.37
CA ILE A 289 1.23 1.54 34.86
C ILE A 289 0.82 1.28 33.39
N LEU A 290 1.26 0.16 32.82
CA LEU A 290 0.97 -0.28 31.44
C LEU A 290 1.53 0.66 30.36
N ASP A 291 2.58 1.44 30.67
CA ASP A 291 3.32 2.26 29.71
C ASP A 291 4.42 1.40 29.05
N PHE A 292 3.98 0.61 28.07
CA PHE A 292 4.86 -0.32 27.36
C PHE A 292 5.84 0.38 26.40
N GLU A 293 5.56 1.60 25.97
CA GLU A 293 6.48 2.38 25.12
C GLU A 293 7.71 2.81 25.93
N THR A 294 7.51 3.41 27.10
CA THR A 294 8.59 3.76 28.01
C THR A 294 9.35 2.53 28.50
N ALA A 295 8.63 1.46 28.85
CA ALA A 295 9.27 0.21 29.27
C ALA A 295 10.16 -0.40 28.19
N ALA A 296 9.77 -0.35 26.90
CA ALA A 296 10.57 -0.83 25.77
C ALA A 296 11.83 0.03 25.56
N LEU A 297 11.73 1.34 25.63
CA LEU A 297 12.88 2.27 25.58
C LEU A 297 13.90 1.97 26.68
N LEU A 298 13.45 1.85 27.93
CA LEU A 298 14.30 1.55 29.06
C LEU A 298 14.97 0.18 28.94
N ARG A 299 14.25 -0.85 28.46
CA ARG A 299 14.83 -2.19 28.22
C ARG A 299 16.00 -2.10 27.23
N ASP A 300 15.80 -1.41 26.10
CA ASP A 300 16.81 -1.31 25.05
C ASP A 300 18.00 -0.43 25.48
N GLU A 301 17.74 0.56 26.33
CA GLU A 301 18.79 1.36 26.99
C GLU A 301 19.64 0.52 27.95
N ILE A 302 18.99 -0.25 28.85
CA ILE A 302 19.65 -1.17 29.78
C ILE A 302 20.55 -2.15 29.01
N ALA A 303 20.06 -2.71 27.92
CA ALA A 303 20.84 -3.63 27.08
C ALA A 303 22.12 -2.98 26.52
N LYS A 304 22.02 -1.74 26.01
CA LYS A 304 23.17 -0.99 25.49
C LYS A 304 24.17 -0.60 26.59
N LEU A 305 23.68 -0.17 27.77
CA LEU A 305 24.52 0.15 28.91
C LEU A 305 25.27 -1.07 29.46
N THR A 306 24.60 -2.24 29.50
CA THR A 306 25.19 -3.49 29.93
C THR A 306 26.27 -3.97 28.96
N GLU A 307 26.04 -3.91 27.65
CA GLU A 307 27.03 -4.25 26.64
C GLU A 307 28.27 -3.33 26.72
N ARG A 308 28.04 -2.03 26.98
CA ARG A 308 29.12 -1.05 27.13
C ARG A 308 29.95 -1.33 28.41
N LEU A 309 29.31 -1.71 29.51
CA LEU A 309 29.98 -2.07 30.75
C LEU A 309 30.85 -3.33 30.55
N GLU A 310 30.35 -4.35 29.86
CA GLU A 310 31.10 -5.57 29.57
C GLU A 310 32.34 -5.31 28.69
N LYS A 311 32.21 -4.42 27.70
CA LYS A 311 33.33 -4.00 26.84
C LYS A 311 34.40 -3.22 27.62
N THR A 312 33.98 -2.45 28.60
CA THR A 312 34.91 -1.67 29.46
C THR A 312 35.64 -2.58 30.48
N ALA A 313 34.95 -3.66 30.94
CA ALA A 313 35.54 -4.61 31.86
C ALA A 313 36.53 -5.61 31.20
N LYS A 314 36.53 -5.71 29.87
CA LYS A 314 37.47 -6.55 29.10
C LYS A 314 38.70 -5.83 28.59
N LYS A 315 38.81 -4.52 28.84
CA LYS A 315 40.01 -3.67 28.61
C LYS A 315 40.73 -3.43 29.92
#